data_136df545565806868423e988d3fc63ad
#
_entry.id   136df545565806868423e988d3fc63ad
#
_cell.length_a   1.000
_cell.length_b   1.000
_cell.length_c   1.000
_cell.angle_alpha   90.00
_cell.angle_beta   90.00
_cell.angle_gamma   90.00
#
_symmetry.space_group_name_H-M   'P 1'
#
loop_
_entity.id
_entity.type
_entity.pdbx_description
1 polymer ?
#
loop_
_entity_poly.entity_id
_entity_poly.type
_entity_poly.pdbx_seq_one_letter_code
_entity_poly.pdbx_strand_id
1 'polypeptide(L)'
;PDPLPPATLAALQAGTAALADALRGEGRLQEDPLALALSRSVELQAEAVARRLRGRRVLVTGGSGCVGTRLRRLIAGFEPAALVNLDRVPHRGEGIWARGDIRNPEEVTDIFAATRPEVVFHLASIREPGMAERVVREAIETNVYGTRNVIEACHRAGVAQAVYSSTGKCYAYLTDHVYTASKKLAEAQWMAAARAEGPTLFAMTRFTHVLENGVVAREIAEGIATGLVGLHGPDRHFNVQNLRQATHLLLNALALAGQQAPDSFWSAVDLGWPVNTLELALHQIAASGRPVGLRFLGVPCGYDESFFRGQFDWSERHDYHPLINALEAPTQFADRSGTMIGARVATCPPAALQAALDRLRGSLATTQEDCLAKRALLEAVREVAAASLAGFCPRRLLEILWWGAAPEWAGDTAQMLRFRPIITVFAEALLPALEAPAAAQEPALQARLAALAGSLAAISGMEALAGRFAAATRPLQAA
;
A
#
# COMPACT_ATOMS: atom_id res chain seq x y z
N PRO A 1 1.84 5.55 30.62
CA PRO A 1 3.14 5.33 31.25
C PRO A 1 3.33 6.36 32.36
N ASP A 2 3.88 5.91 33.51
CA ASP A 2 4.17 6.78 34.61
C ASP A 2 5.10 7.92 34.18
N PRO A 3 4.96 9.13 34.77
CA PRO A 3 5.83 10.25 34.45
C PRO A 3 7.28 9.90 34.76
N LEU A 4 8.19 10.27 33.86
CA LEU A 4 9.63 10.04 34.06
C LEU A 4 10.13 10.85 35.28
N PRO A 5 11.11 10.32 36.05
CA PRO A 5 11.77 11.09 37.08
C PRO A 5 12.34 12.40 36.50
N PRO A 6 12.24 13.53 37.22
CA PRO A 6 12.69 14.83 36.72
C PRO A 6 14.15 14.85 36.24
N ALA A 7 15.04 14.15 36.93
CA ALA A 7 16.45 14.03 36.53
C ALA A 7 16.63 13.29 35.19
N THR A 8 15.84 12.23 34.95
CA THR A 8 15.86 11.49 33.70
C THR A 8 15.34 12.36 32.56
N LEU A 9 14.26 13.11 32.79
CA LEU A 9 13.71 14.02 31.77
C LEU A 9 14.73 15.12 31.44
N ALA A 10 15.37 15.73 32.42
CA ALA A 10 16.42 16.74 32.20
C ALA A 10 17.60 16.17 31.39
N ALA A 11 18.05 14.94 31.71
CA ALA A 11 19.12 14.28 30.95
C ALA A 11 18.71 14.03 29.49
N LEU A 12 17.45 13.58 29.22
CA LEU A 12 16.93 13.41 27.88
C LEU A 12 16.86 14.75 27.12
N GLN A 13 16.43 15.82 27.78
CA GLN A 13 16.38 17.16 27.18
C GLN A 13 17.76 17.66 26.77
N ALA A 14 18.77 17.51 27.66
CA ALA A 14 20.15 17.86 27.36
C ALA A 14 20.73 17.01 26.20
N GLY A 15 20.49 15.70 26.23
CA GLY A 15 20.89 14.79 25.15
C GLY A 15 20.24 15.10 23.82
N THR A 16 18.94 15.47 23.82
CA THR A 16 18.21 15.87 22.62
C THR A 16 18.79 17.15 22.00
N ALA A 17 19.12 18.15 22.84
CA ALA A 17 19.75 19.39 22.39
C ALA A 17 21.13 19.12 21.77
N ALA A 18 21.97 18.33 22.44
CA ALA A 18 23.29 17.96 21.94
C ALA A 18 23.22 17.20 20.62
N LEU A 19 22.25 16.27 20.47
CA LEU A 19 22.01 15.54 19.22
C LEU A 19 21.58 16.49 18.09
N ALA A 20 20.67 17.42 18.38
CA ALA A 20 20.21 18.41 17.38
C ALA A 20 21.38 19.30 16.93
N ASP A 21 22.27 19.71 17.82
CA ASP A 21 23.46 20.51 17.49
C ASP A 21 24.46 19.72 16.64
N ALA A 22 24.68 18.43 16.98
CA ALA A 22 25.54 17.56 16.17
C ALA A 22 25.01 17.39 14.75
N LEU A 23 23.71 17.09 14.58
CA LEU A 23 23.10 16.91 13.26
C LEU A 23 23.05 18.22 12.45
N ARG A 24 22.91 19.38 13.11
CA ARG A 24 23.08 20.68 12.42
C ARG A 24 24.51 20.89 11.92
N GLY A 25 25.50 20.50 12.73
CA GLY A 25 26.90 20.53 12.32
C GLY A 25 27.20 19.64 11.10
N GLU A 26 26.48 18.54 10.95
CA GLU A 26 26.51 17.66 9.78
C GLU A 26 25.69 18.17 8.59
N GLY A 27 24.94 19.27 8.72
CA GLY A 27 24.09 19.81 7.66
C GLY A 27 22.73 19.12 7.50
N ARG A 28 22.36 18.21 8.38
CA ARG A 28 21.15 17.35 8.27
C ARG A 28 19.84 18.02 8.68
N LEU A 29 19.88 19.14 9.41
CA LEU A 29 18.70 19.87 9.88
C LEU A 29 18.55 21.26 9.24
N GLN A 30 19.12 21.47 8.05
CA GLN A 30 19.11 22.77 7.40
C GLN A 30 17.77 23.09 6.72
N GLU A 31 17.08 22.06 6.23
CA GLU A 31 15.80 22.18 5.52
C GLU A 31 14.65 21.68 6.39
N ASP A 32 13.49 22.33 6.24
CA ASP A 32 12.24 21.83 6.84
C ASP A 32 11.63 20.73 5.95
N PRO A 33 11.68 19.44 6.38
CA PRO A 33 11.12 18.34 5.59
C PRO A 33 9.64 18.49 5.29
N LEU A 34 8.88 19.17 6.16
CA LEU A 34 7.44 19.40 5.96
C LEU A 34 7.17 20.49 4.92
N ALA A 35 7.94 21.56 4.90
CA ALA A 35 7.81 22.62 3.91
C ALA A 35 8.04 22.10 2.49
N LEU A 36 9.09 21.31 2.29
CA LEU A 36 9.37 20.65 1.02
C LEU A 36 8.23 19.73 0.57
N ALA A 37 7.74 18.88 1.48
CA ALA A 37 6.65 17.99 1.17
C ALA A 37 5.34 18.75 0.84
N LEU A 38 5.05 19.85 1.54
CA LEU A 38 3.87 20.68 1.32
C LEU A 38 3.93 21.47 0.02
N SER A 39 5.12 21.78 -0.51
CA SER A 39 5.29 22.51 -1.78
C SER A 39 4.94 21.68 -3.00
N ARG A 40 5.03 20.34 -2.93
CA ARG A 40 4.79 19.44 -4.06
C ARG A 40 3.35 19.49 -4.54
N SER A 41 3.15 19.20 -5.83
CA SER A 41 1.81 19.19 -6.43
C SER A 41 1.67 18.08 -7.46
N VAL A 42 0.45 17.62 -7.63
CA VAL A 42 -0.04 16.92 -8.82
C VAL A 42 -0.90 17.95 -9.58
N GLU A 43 -0.63 18.14 -10.85
CA GLU A 43 -1.40 19.06 -11.68
C GLU A 43 -2.85 18.60 -11.78
N LEU A 44 -3.79 19.45 -11.39
CA LEU A 44 -5.22 19.13 -11.49
C LEU A 44 -5.71 19.34 -12.91
N GLN A 45 -6.20 18.29 -13.55
CA GLN A 45 -6.83 18.33 -14.87
C GLN A 45 -8.26 18.87 -14.76
N ALA A 46 -8.38 20.14 -14.30
CA ALA A 46 -9.62 20.73 -13.83
C ALA A 46 -10.78 20.63 -14.84
N GLU A 47 -10.53 20.90 -16.12
CA GLU A 47 -11.57 20.81 -17.15
C GLU A 47 -12.06 19.35 -17.39
N ALA A 48 -11.13 18.39 -17.37
CA ALA A 48 -11.47 16.98 -17.53
C ALA A 48 -12.26 16.48 -16.31
N VAL A 49 -11.88 16.89 -15.11
CA VAL A 49 -12.59 16.61 -13.85
C VAL A 49 -13.98 17.24 -13.87
N ALA A 50 -14.11 18.51 -14.29
CA ALA A 50 -15.38 19.21 -14.40
C ALA A 50 -16.36 18.48 -15.31
N ARG A 51 -15.90 17.94 -16.45
CA ARG A 51 -16.76 17.15 -17.36
C ARG A 51 -17.31 15.87 -16.71
N ARG A 52 -16.62 15.32 -15.71
CA ARG A 52 -17.03 14.11 -14.99
C ARG A 52 -17.92 14.38 -13.79
N LEU A 53 -17.83 15.56 -13.18
CA LEU A 53 -18.51 15.88 -11.91
C LEU A 53 -19.68 16.83 -12.04
N ARG A 54 -19.64 17.81 -12.98
CA ARG A 54 -20.68 18.81 -13.12
C ARG A 54 -22.04 18.18 -13.39
N GLY A 55 -23.04 18.53 -12.56
CA GLY A 55 -24.39 18.01 -12.67
C GLY A 55 -24.54 16.52 -12.34
N ARG A 56 -23.51 15.85 -11.81
CA ARG A 56 -23.56 14.43 -11.45
C ARG A 56 -23.90 14.24 -9.97
N ARG A 57 -24.51 13.12 -9.65
CA ARG A 57 -24.69 12.65 -8.28
C ARG A 57 -23.43 11.89 -7.85
N VAL A 58 -22.75 12.44 -6.86
CA VAL A 58 -21.46 11.94 -6.36
C VAL A 58 -21.63 11.38 -4.97
N LEU A 59 -21.12 10.19 -4.71
CA LEU A 59 -21.06 9.58 -3.39
C LEU A 59 -19.59 9.34 -2.99
N VAL A 60 -19.25 9.72 -1.76
CA VAL A 60 -17.94 9.48 -1.16
C VAL A 60 -18.13 8.59 0.05
N THR A 61 -17.50 7.41 0.09
CA THR A 61 -17.44 6.61 1.32
C THR A 61 -16.22 7.02 2.14
N GLY A 62 -16.36 7.13 3.45
CA GLY A 62 -15.25 7.56 4.31
C GLY A 62 -14.92 9.05 4.17
N GLY A 63 -15.88 9.85 3.73
CA GLY A 63 -15.71 11.27 3.46
C GLY A 63 -15.54 12.15 4.72
N SER A 64 -15.74 11.62 5.93
CA SER A 64 -15.46 12.31 7.19
C SER A 64 -13.98 12.29 7.57
N GLY A 65 -13.18 11.44 6.94
CA GLY A 65 -11.72 11.39 7.12
C GLY A 65 -11.00 12.60 6.52
N CYS A 66 -9.70 12.72 6.78
CA CYS A 66 -8.86 13.84 6.35
C CYS A 66 -8.90 14.04 4.82
N VAL A 67 -8.56 12.99 4.05
CA VAL A 67 -8.59 13.03 2.57
C VAL A 67 -10.02 13.29 2.08
N GLY A 68 -11.01 12.57 2.65
CA GLY A 68 -12.41 12.69 2.26
C GLY A 68 -12.99 14.10 2.46
N THR A 69 -12.67 14.75 3.58
CA THR A 69 -13.09 16.13 3.86
C THR A 69 -12.54 17.11 2.82
N ARG A 70 -11.27 17.00 2.47
CA ARG A 70 -10.66 17.85 1.43
C ARG A 70 -11.22 17.55 0.05
N LEU A 71 -11.40 16.26 -0.26
CA LEU A 71 -11.95 15.82 -1.54
C LEU A 71 -13.37 16.34 -1.75
N ARG A 72 -14.25 16.22 -0.74
CA ARG A 72 -15.63 16.73 -0.83
C ARG A 72 -15.68 18.23 -1.09
N ARG A 73 -14.80 19.00 -0.42
CA ARG A 73 -14.69 20.46 -0.66
C ARG A 73 -14.29 20.77 -2.10
N LEU A 74 -13.34 20.02 -2.67
CA LEU A 74 -12.96 20.20 -4.06
C LEU A 74 -14.06 19.76 -5.02
N ILE A 75 -14.75 18.65 -4.77
CA ILE A 75 -15.89 18.17 -5.58
C ILE A 75 -17.01 19.20 -5.61
N ALA A 76 -17.35 19.82 -4.46
CA ALA A 76 -18.38 20.85 -4.39
C ALA A 76 -18.10 22.05 -5.32
N GLY A 77 -16.83 22.42 -5.51
CA GLY A 77 -16.42 23.46 -6.46
C GLY A 77 -16.63 23.11 -7.93
N PHE A 78 -16.93 21.84 -8.27
CA PHE A 78 -17.29 21.40 -9.63
C PHE A 78 -18.80 21.29 -9.86
N GLU A 79 -19.62 21.82 -8.95
CA GLU A 79 -21.07 21.93 -9.08
C GLU A 79 -21.77 20.58 -9.38
N PRO A 80 -21.57 19.53 -8.54
CA PRO A 80 -22.32 18.28 -8.70
C PRO A 80 -23.82 18.51 -8.43
N ALA A 81 -24.70 17.71 -9.03
CA ALA A 81 -26.14 17.75 -8.76
C ALA A 81 -26.46 17.31 -7.32
N ALA A 82 -25.67 16.40 -6.78
CA ALA A 82 -25.72 16.00 -5.36
C ALA A 82 -24.33 15.50 -4.93
N LEU A 83 -23.99 15.77 -3.67
CA LEU A 83 -22.79 15.22 -3.02
C LEU A 83 -23.22 14.54 -1.72
N VAL A 84 -22.96 13.23 -1.61
CA VAL A 84 -23.33 12.42 -0.46
C VAL A 84 -22.07 11.85 0.17
N ASN A 85 -21.98 11.89 1.50
CA ASN A 85 -20.93 11.24 2.28
C ASN A 85 -21.53 10.05 3.04
N LEU A 86 -21.20 8.83 2.62
CA LEU A 86 -21.51 7.61 3.36
C LEU A 86 -20.40 7.36 4.39
N ASP A 87 -20.73 7.55 5.66
CA ASP A 87 -19.78 7.38 6.75
C ASP A 87 -20.50 7.04 8.06
N ARG A 88 -19.81 6.31 8.94
CA ARG A 88 -20.31 6.02 10.31
C ARG A 88 -20.33 7.26 11.18
N VAL A 89 -19.43 8.19 10.89
CA VAL A 89 -19.22 9.41 11.68
C VAL A 89 -19.74 10.62 10.92
N PRO A 90 -20.49 11.52 11.57
CA PRO A 90 -20.96 12.75 10.94
C PRO A 90 -19.77 13.63 10.53
N HIS A 91 -19.96 14.42 9.50
CA HIS A 91 -18.97 15.38 9.03
C HIS A 91 -19.48 16.83 9.15
N ARG A 92 -18.53 17.76 9.03
CA ARG A 92 -18.82 19.20 8.82
C ARG A 92 -18.46 19.55 7.38
N GLY A 93 -19.12 20.57 6.83
CA GLY A 93 -18.86 21.08 5.48
C GLY A 93 -19.73 20.44 4.41
N GLU A 94 -19.23 20.38 3.20
CA GLU A 94 -19.98 20.13 1.97
C GLU A 94 -20.55 18.72 1.87
N GLY A 95 -21.75 18.62 1.31
CA GLY A 95 -22.46 17.37 1.03
C GLY A 95 -23.42 16.96 2.14
N ILE A 96 -24.26 15.98 1.83
CA ILE A 96 -25.25 15.39 2.74
C ILE A 96 -24.60 14.17 3.41
N TRP A 97 -24.69 14.08 4.73
CA TRP A 97 -24.26 12.89 5.45
C TRP A 97 -25.31 11.80 5.38
N ALA A 98 -24.95 10.67 4.81
CA ALA A 98 -25.70 9.43 4.88
C ALA A 98 -25.00 8.52 5.89
N ARG A 99 -25.60 8.36 7.08
CA ARG A 99 -25.06 7.44 8.09
C ARG A 99 -25.16 6.02 7.58
N GLY A 100 -24.03 5.31 7.57
CA GLY A 100 -23.99 3.90 7.19
C GLY A 100 -22.62 3.28 7.39
N ASP A 101 -22.59 1.97 7.48
CA ASP A 101 -21.37 1.17 7.61
C ASP A 101 -21.20 0.32 6.36
N ILE A 102 -20.06 0.47 5.68
CA ILE A 102 -19.78 -0.32 4.47
C ILE A 102 -19.68 -1.84 4.71
N ARG A 103 -19.51 -2.27 5.96
CA ARG A 103 -19.55 -3.69 6.34
C ARG A 103 -20.95 -4.29 6.24
N ASN A 104 -21.99 -3.46 6.32
CA ASN A 104 -23.38 -3.87 6.19
C ASN A 104 -23.83 -3.73 4.73
N PRO A 105 -23.99 -4.83 3.97
CA PRO A 105 -24.37 -4.78 2.57
C PRO A 105 -25.78 -4.23 2.33
N GLU A 106 -26.70 -4.36 3.30
CA GLU A 106 -28.06 -3.83 3.21
C GLU A 106 -28.04 -2.31 3.31
N GLU A 107 -27.36 -1.73 4.33
CA GLU A 107 -27.22 -0.27 4.45
C GLU A 107 -26.56 0.35 3.21
N VAL A 108 -25.51 -0.29 2.67
CA VAL A 108 -24.85 0.18 1.45
C VAL A 108 -25.82 0.15 0.27
N THR A 109 -26.56 -0.95 0.09
CA THR A 109 -27.55 -1.10 -0.99
C THR A 109 -28.65 -0.05 -0.90
N ASP A 110 -29.21 0.18 0.27
CA ASP A 110 -30.27 1.15 0.50
C ASP A 110 -29.82 2.58 0.24
N ILE A 111 -28.61 2.95 0.71
CA ILE A 111 -28.02 4.27 0.45
C ILE A 111 -27.78 4.48 -1.04
N PHE A 112 -27.24 3.49 -1.76
CA PHE A 112 -27.03 3.58 -3.20
C PHE A 112 -28.35 3.67 -3.97
N ALA A 113 -29.37 2.92 -3.57
CA ALA A 113 -30.72 3.00 -4.18
C ALA A 113 -31.37 4.37 -3.96
N ALA A 114 -31.24 4.93 -2.76
CA ALA A 114 -31.80 6.24 -2.41
C ALA A 114 -31.08 7.40 -3.12
N THR A 115 -29.74 7.34 -3.20
CA THR A 115 -28.90 8.43 -3.72
C THR A 115 -28.62 8.30 -5.22
N ARG A 116 -28.73 7.11 -5.79
CA ARG A 116 -28.47 6.78 -7.19
C ARG A 116 -27.20 7.46 -7.72
N PRO A 117 -26.02 7.19 -7.13
CA PRO A 117 -24.80 7.87 -7.51
C PRO A 117 -24.36 7.47 -8.93
N GLU A 118 -23.84 8.45 -9.67
CA GLU A 118 -23.22 8.25 -10.98
C GLU A 118 -21.71 8.16 -10.87
N VAL A 119 -21.15 8.78 -9.81
CA VAL A 119 -19.72 8.76 -9.48
C VAL A 119 -19.55 8.36 -8.02
N VAL A 120 -18.61 7.45 -7.76
CA VAL A 120 -18.29 6.99 -6.40
C VAL A 120 -16.79 7.16 -6.13
N PHE A 121 -16.45 7.75 -4.98
CA PHE A 121 -15.09 7.71 -4.42
C PHE A 121 -15.09 6.83 -3.18
N HIS A 122 -14.35 5.74 -3.23
CA HIS A 122 -14.28 4.79 -2.12
C HIS A 122 -13.01 5.00 -1.29
N LEU A 123 -13.16 5.66 -0.11
CA LEU A 123 -12.07 5.98 0.81
C LEU A 123 -12.25 5.33 2.19
N ALA A 124 -13.44 4.78 2.49
CA ALA A 124 -13.72 4.15 3.78
C ALA A 124 -12.78 2.96 4.01
N SER A 125 -12.01 2.99 5.10
CA SER A 125 -11.08 1.91 5.48
C SER A 125 -10.59 2.07 6.91
N ILE A 126 -10.19 0.98 7.55
CA ILE A 126 -9.26 1.01 8.68
C ILE A 126 -7.88 1.28 8.08
N ARG A 127 -7.31 2.46 8.32
CA ARG A 127 -6.16 3.01 7.57
C ARG A 127 -4.87 3.10 8.38
N GLU A 128 -4.94 2.97 9.70
CA GLU A 128 -3.80 3.05 10.59
C GLU A 128 -3.24 1.63 10.84
N PRO A 129 -1.96 1.35 10.44
CA PRO A 129 -1.40 0.02 10.55
C PRO A 129 -1.43 -0.56 11.97
N GLY A 130 -0.99 0.22 12.96
CA GLY A 130 -0.99 -0.23 14.35
C GLY A 130 -2.39 -0.47 14.92
N MET A 131 -3.40 0.29 14.46
CA MET A 131 -4.79 0.02 14.83
C MET A 131 -5.31 -1.27 14.20
N ALA A 132 -4.98 -1.51 12.92
CA ALA A 132 -5.40 -2.72 12.22
C ALA A 132 -4.90 -3.99 12.92
N GLU A 133 -3.70 -3.96 13.53
CA GLU A 133 -3.18 -5.08 14.32
C GLU A 133 -3.94 -5.31 15.64
N ARG A 134 -4.65 -4.29 16.15
CA ARG A 134 -5.48 -4.39 17.37
C ARG A 134 -6.93 -4.73 17.12
N VAL A 135 -7.43 -4.47 15.91
CA VAL A 135 -8.83 -4.72 15.50
C VAL A 135 -8.87 -5.55 14.22
N VAL A 136 -8.19 -6.70 14.25
CA VAL A 136 -7.91 -7.54 13.07
C VAL A 136 -9.18 -7.87 12.30
N ARG A 137 -10.19 -8.37 12.98
CA ARG A 137 -11.48 -8.72 12.38
C ARG A 137 -12.15 -7.52 11.74
N GLU A 138 -12.24 -6.39 12.47
CA GLU A 138 -12.88 -5.19 11.93
C GLU A 138 -12.10 -4.65 10.71
N ALA A 139 -10.78 -4.76 10.72
CA ALA A 139 -9.95 -4.38 9.58
C ALA A 139 -10.24 -5.25 8.35
N ILE A 140 -10.39 -6.56 8.51
CA ILE A 140 -10.76 -7.48 7.42
C ILE A 140 -12.18 -7.16 6.92
N GLU A 141 -13.15 -7.07 7.82
CA GLU A 141 -14.55 -6.80 7.47
C GLU A 141 -14.70 -5.47 6.75
N THR A 142 -14.00 -4.42 7.21
CA THR A 142 -14.07 -3.09 6.59
C THR A 142 -13.31 -3.04 5.27
N ASN A 143 -12.03 -3.42 5.27
CA ASN A 143 -11.17 -3.20 4.11
C ASN A 143 -11.44 -4.23 2.99
N VAL A 144 -11.72 -5.49 3.33
CA VAL A 144 -11.93 -6.56 2.33
C VAL A 144 -13.40 -6.64 1.95
N TYR A 145 -14.28 -6.93 2.92
CA TYR A 145 -15.69 -7.17 2.61
C TYR A 145 -16.50 -5.89 2.44
N GLY A 146 -16.15 -4.81 3.14
CA GLY A 146 -16.73 -3.48 2.91
C GLY A 146 -16.43 -2.97 1.51
N THR A 147 -15.21 -3.16 1.00
CA THR A 147 -14.87 -2.84 -0.40
C THR A 147 -15.68 -3.69 -1.38
N ARG A 148 -15.85 -4.99 -1.11
CA ARG A 148 -16.72 -5.87 -1.91
C ARG A 148 -18.16 -5.35 -1.97
N ASN A 149 -18.75 -4.97 -0.83
CA ASN A 149 -20.10 -4.43 -0.76
C ASN A 149 -20.25 -3.16 -1.61
N VAL A 150 -19.24 -2.28 -1.58
CA VAL A 150 -19.24 -1.05 -2.41
C VAL A 150 -19.14 -1.39 -3.91
N ILE A 151 -18.29 -2.34 -4.31
CA ILE A 151 -18.19 -2.81 -5.70
C ILE A 151 -19.53 -3.36 -6.17
N GLU A 152 -20.16 -4.24 -5.39
CA GLU A 152 -21.47 -4.82 -5.72
C GLU A 152 -22.56 -3.76 -5.81
N ALA A 153 -22.56 -2.77 -4.91
CA ALA A 153 -23.51 -1.67 -4.95
C ALA A 153 -23.30 -0.78 -6.19
N CYS A 154 -22.05 -0.53 -6.61
CA CYS A 154 -21.76 0.17 -7.86
C CYS A 154 -22.37 -0.55 -9.07
N HIS A 155 -22.19 -1.86 -9.16
CA HIS A 155 -22.77 -2.65 -10.25
C HIS A 155 -24.30 -2.63 -10.24
N ARG A 156 -24.93 -2.86 -9.08
CA ARG A 156 -26.40 -2.89 -8.93
C ARG A 156 -27.04 -1.54 -9.26
N ALA A 157 -26.40 -0.44 -8.82
CA ALA A 157 -26.91 0.91 -9.03
C ALA A 157 -26.57 1.50 -10.41
N GLY A 158 -25.79 0.80 -11.24
CA GLY A 158 -25.36 1.28 -12.54
C GLY A 158 -24.46 2.52 -12.46
N VAL A 159 -23.57 2.58 -11.45
CA VAL A 159 -22.60 3.67 -11.28
C VAL A 159 -21.73 3.76 -12.52
N ALA A 160 -21.61 4.95 -13.09
CA ALA A 160 -20.82 5.14 -14.31
C ALA A 160 -19.31 5.06 -14.04
N GLN A 161 -18.85 5.63 -12.92
CA GLN A 161 -17.42 5.67 -12.58
C GLN A 161 -17.20 5.51 -11.08
N ALA A 162 -16.19 4.73 -10.69
CA ALA A 162 -15.79 4.53 -9.32
C ALA A 162 -14.26 4.65 -9.16
N VAL A 163 -13.80 5.36 -8.15
CA VAL A 163 -12.37 5.56 -7.84
C VAL A 163 -12.07 5.04 -6.45
N TYR A 164 -11.07 4.16 -6.33
CA TYR A 164 -10.63 3.58 -5.08
C TYR A 164 -9.32 4.21 -4.59
N SER A 165 -9.29 4.53 -3.30
CA SER A 165 -8.08 4.93 -2.59
C SER A 165 -7.37 3.71 -2.02
N SER A 166 -6.37 3.18 -2.74
CA SER A 166 -5.47 2.16 -2.24
C SER A 166 -4.28 2.78 -1.48
N THR A 167 -3.27 2.02 -1.22
CA THR A 167 -2.04 2.44 -0.52
C THR A 167 -0.80 1.98 -1.27
N GLY A 168 0.26 2.76 -1.19
CA GLY A 168 1.57 2.37 -1.69
C GLY A 168 2.07 1.05 -1.11
N LYS A 169 1.69 0.72 0.15
CA LYS A 169 2.08 -0.56 0.76
C LYS A 169 1.62 -1.80 -0.01
N CYS A 170 0.62 -1.67 -0.90
CA CYS A 170 0.18 -2.76 -1.78
C CYS A 170 1.23 -3.15 -2.83
N TYR A 171 2.31 -2.37 -3.02
CA TYR A 171 3.45 -2.76 -3.86
C TYR A 171 4.14 -4.04 -3.36
N ALA A 172 4.07 -4.34 -2.05
CA ALA A 172 4.64 -5.55 -1.47
C ALA A 172 3.98 -6.82 -2.05
N TYR A 173 4.76 -7.82 -2.39
CA TYR A 173 4.23 -9.11 -2.89
C TYR A 173 3.44 -9.84 -1.82
N LEU A 174 4.04 -10.01 -0.65
CA LEU A 174 3.43 -10.55 0.56
C LEU A 174 3.72 -9.60 1.73
N THR A 175 2.97 -9.77 2.80
CA THR A 175 3.10 -8.99 4.04
C THR A 175 2.63 -9.84 5.21
N ASP A 176 3.10 -9.54 6.39
CA ASP A 176 2.63 -10.07 7.67
C ASP A 176 1.78 -9.06 8.46
N HIS A 177 1.47 -7.90 7.85
CA HIS A 177 0.69 -6.83 8.46
C HIS A 177 -0.77 -6.84 8.01
N VAL A 178 -1.69 -6.76 8.98
CA VAL A 178 -3.14 -6.79 8.73
C VAL A 178 -3.61 -5.67 7.81
N TYR A 179 -3.10 -4.44 8.02
CA TYR A 179 -3.46 -3.31 7.16
C TYR A 179 -3.10 -3.58 5.71
N THR A 180 -1.83 -3.86 5.43
CA THR A 180 -1.34 -4.10 4.08
C THR A 180 -2.03 -5.30 3.44
N ALA A 181 -2.18 -6.41 4.18
CA ALA A 181 -2.85 -7.62 3.72
C ALA A 181 -4.31 -7.36 3.32
N SER A 182 -5.07 -6.67 4.17
CA SER A 182 -6.48 -6.34 3.89
C SER A 182 -6.64 -5.40 2.70
N LYS A 183 -5.74 -4.41 2.55
CA LYS A 183 -5.74 -3.49 1.41
C LYS A 183 -5.34 -4.20 0.11
N LYS A 184 -4.42 -5.18 0.14
CA LYS A 184 -4.08 -5.99 -1.04
C LYS A 184 -5.27 -6.80 -1.55
N LEU A 185 -6.04 -7.44 -0.66
CA LEU A 185 -7.26 -8.17 -1.07
C LEU A 185 -8.34 -7.22 -1.59
N ALA A 186 -8.47 -6.02 -1.02
CA ALA A 186 -9.37 -4.98 -1.52
C ALA A 186 -8.95 -4.52 -2.93
N GLU A 187 -7.64 -4.26 -3.15
CA GLU A 187 -7.08 -3.90 -4.45
C GLU A 187 -7.32 -5.01 -5.49
N ALA A 188 -7.10 -6.28 -5.12
CA ALA A 188 -7.35 -7.41 -6.00
C ALA A 188 -8.82 -7.50 -6.45
N GLN A 189 -9.77 -7.27 -5.52
CA GLN A 189 -11.21 -7.23 -5.85
C GLN A 189 -11.54 -6.05 -6.76
N TRP A 190 -10.98 -4.86 -6.48
CA TRP A 190 -11.19 -3.68 -7.31
C TRP A 190 -10.68 -3.87 -8.72
N MET A 191 -9.50 -4.47 -8.88
CA MET A 191 -8.93 -4.78 -10.19
C MET A 191 -9.72 -5.87 -10.93
N ALA A 192 -10.23 -6.88 -10.21
CA ALA A 192 -11.11 -7.87 -10.80
C ALA A 192 -12.41 -7.24 -11.34
N ALA A 193 -13.01 -6.32 -10.57
CA ALA A 193 -14.18 -5.56 -11.01
C ALA A 193 -13.88 -4.63 -12.21
N ALA A 194 -12.70 -4.00 -12.22
CA ALA A 194 -12.27 -3.13 -13.33
C ALA A 194 -12.09 -3.90 -14.65
N ARG A 195 -11.71 -5.17 -14.58
CA ARG A 195 -11.52 -6.05 -15.76
C ARG A 195 -12.78 -6.77 -16.17
N ALA A 196 -13.78 -6.85 -15.32
CA ALA A 196 -15.06 -7.45 -15.66
C ALA A 196 -15.83 -6.57 -16.64
N GLU A 197 -16.56 -7.18 -17.55
CA GLU A 197 -17.50 -6.46 -18.39
C GLU A 197 -18.63 -5.87 -17.52
N GLY A 198 -18.92 -4.58 -17.72
CA GLY A 198 -19.96 -3.91 -16.94
C GLY A 198 -20.04 -2.41 -17.25
N PRO A 199 -21.07 -1.74 -16.71
CA PRO A 199 -21.32 -0.32 -16.98
C PRO A 199 -20.37 0.60 -16.21
N THR A 200 -19.70 0.12 -15.15
CA THR A 200 -18.88 0.93 -14.23
C THR A 200 -17.42 0.92 -14.68
N LEU A 201 -16.87 2.11 -14.92
CA LEU A 201 -15.42 2.30 -15.07
C LEU A 201 -14.77 2.43 -13.69
N PHE A 202 -13.99 1.45 -13.31
CA PHE A 202 -13.24 1.46 -12.06
C PHE A 202 -11.84 2.02 -12.28
N ALA A 203 -11.42 2.98 -11.43
CA ALA A 203 -10.07 3.51 -11.38
C ALA A 203 -9.50 3.40 -9.95
N MET A 204 -8.19 3.47 -9.82
CA MET A 204 -7.52 3.30 -8.53
C MET A 204 -6.31 4.21 -8.39
N THR A 205 -6.05 4.62 -7.16
CA THR A 205 -4.85 5.36 -6.80
C THR A 205 -4.11 4.67 -5.67
N ARG A 206 -2.76 4.75 -5.66
CA ARG A 206 -1.93 4.38 -4.51
C ARG A 206 -1.34 5.63 -3.89
N PHE A 207 -1.54 5.79 -2.60
CA PHE A 207 -0.97 6.86 -1.79
C PHE A 207 0.17 6.37 -0.92
N THR A 208 1.08 7.26 -0.62
CA THR A 208 1.98 7.12 0.52
C THR A 208 1.40 7.82 1.75
N HIS A 209 2.21 8.07 2.78
CA HIS A 209 1.77 8.77 3.97
C HIS A 209 1.31 10.20 3.66
N VAL A 210 0.05 10.51 3.94
CA VAL A 210 -0.50 11.88 3.76
C VAL A 210 -0.20 12.70 4.99
N LEU A 211 0.57 13.79 4.81
CA LEU A 211 1.14 14.59 5.89
C LEU A 211 0.10 15.13 6.87
N GLU A 212 -0.94 15.79 6.34
CA GLU A 212 -1.97 16.44 7.16
C GLU A 212 -2.91 15.44 7.85
N ASN A 213 -2.82 14.16 7.46
CA ASN A 213 -3.43 13.04 8.14
C ASN A 213 -2.59 12.54 9.32
N GLY A 214 -1.46 13.12 9.51
CA GLY A 214 -0.24 12.76 10.19
C GLY A 214 -0.41 12.29 11.61
N VAL A 215 -0.48 10.96 11.79
CA VAL A 215 -0.25 10.33 13.08
C VAL A 215 1.14 10.75 13.59
N VAL A 216 2.18 10.65 12.78
CA VAL A 216 3.56 10.99 13.14
C VAL A 216 3.71 12.47 13.53
N ALA A 217 3.24 13.41 12.71
CA ALA A 217 3.36 14.83 13.01
C ALA A 217 2.54 15.22 14.26
N ARG A 218 1.37 14.62 14.46
CA ARG A 218 0.54 14.84 15.66
C ARG A 218 1.22 14.27 16.91
N GLU A 219 1.74 13.07 16.86
CA GLU A 219 2.45 12.44 18.00
C GLU A 219 3.69 13.24 18.39
N ILE A 220 4.43 13.78 17.42
CA ILE A 220 5.56 14.68 17.70
C ILE A 220 5.05 15.99 18.37
N ALA A 221 4.00 16.60 17.84
CA ALA A 221 3.44 17.84 18.41
C ALA A 221 2.89 17.63 19.82
N GLU A 222 2.21 16.53 20.09
CA GLU A 222 1.72 16.14 21.43
C GLU A 222 2.91 15.87 22.37
N GLY A 223 3.96 15.20 21.90
CA GLY A 223 5.18 14.99 22.65
C GLY A 223 5.91 16.29 22.99
N ILE A 224 5.98 17.25 22.06
CA ILE A 224 6.52 18.59 22.31
C ILE A 224 5.70 19.32 23.37
N ALA A 225 4.37 19.24 23.30
CA ALA A 225 3.48 19.86 24.28
C ALA A 225 3.67 19.32 25.70
N THR A 226 3.95 18.02 25.82
CA THR A 226 4.19 17.33 27.11
C THR A 226 5.66 17.35 27.56
N GLY A 227 6.60 17.80 26.71
CA GLY A 227 8.03 17.87 26.98
C GLY A 227 8.80 16.57 26.74
N LEU A 228 8.15 15.53 26.15
CA LEU A 228 8.78 14.25 25.85
C LEU A 228 8.23 13.66 24.56
N VAL A 229 9.07 13.55 23.52
CA VAL A 229 8.74 12.91 22.24
C VAL A 229 9.22 11.46 22.26
N GLY A 230 8.34 10.53 21.86
CA GLY A 230 8.65 9.13 21.61
C GLY A 230 8.71 8.82 20.13
N LEU A 231 9.80 8.20 19.65
CA LEU A 231 9.98 7.74 18.28
C LEU A 231 10.20 6.24 18.22
N HIS A 232 9.89 5.61 17.10
CA HIS A 232 10.09 4.17 16.92
C HIS A 232 11.57 3.79 16.80
N GLY A 233 12.42 4.68 16.30
CA GLY A 233 13.87 4.47 16.13
C GLY A 233 14.54 5.64 15.41
N PRO A 234 15.89 5.69 15.40
CA PRO A 234 16.65 6.79 14.81
C PRO A 234 16.69 6.74 13.27
N ASP A 235 16.48 5.56 12.69
CA ASP A 235 16.67 5.24 11.29
C ASP A 235 15.32 5.00 10.54
N ARG A 236 14.23 5.54 11.06
CA ARG A 236 12.91 5.37 10.45
C ARG A 236 12.64 6.43 9.40
N HIS A 237 12.37 5.95 8.18
CA HIS A 237 12.09 6.78 7.02
C HIS A 237 10.72 6.42 6.44
N PHE A 238 10.04 7.42 5.87
CA PHE A 238 8.77 7.22 5.19
C PHE A 238 8.60 8.20 4.04
N ASN A 239 8.04 7.71 2.94
CA ASN A 239 7.64 8.57 1.85
C ASN A 239 6.41 9.36 2.25
N VAL A 240 6.39 10.64 1.92
CA VAL A 240 5.28 11.53 2.25
C VAL A 240 4.73 12.22 1.02
N GLN A 241 3.43 12.42 1.01
CA GLN A 241 2.75 13.34 0.10
C GLN A 241 1.78 14.21 0.89
N ASN A 242 1.42 15.37 0.32
CA ASN A 242 0.49 16.26 0.95
C ASN A 242 -0.96 15.96 0.51
N LEU A 243 -1.91 16.55 1.23
CA LEU A 243 -3.33 16.37 1.00
C LEU A 243 -3.80 16.90 -0.38
N ARG A 244 -3.13 17.94 -0.91
CA ARG A 244 -3.38 18.45 -2.26
C ARG A 244 -3.01 17.42 -3.31
N GLN A 245 -1.81 16.83 -3.24
CA GLN A 245 -1.41 15.76 -4.14
C GLN A 245 -2.40 14.58 -4.09
N ALA A 246 -2.77 14.12 -2.88
CA ALA A 246 -3.69 12.99 -2.71
C ALA A 246 -5.08 13.25 -3.32
N THR A 247 -5.64 14.44 -3.12
CA THR A 247 -6.97 14.79 -3.65
C THR A 247 -6.95 15.06 -5.15
N HIS A 248 -5.91 15.71 -5.68
CA HIS A 248 -5.76 15.89 -7.13
C HIS A 248 -5.56 14.54 -7.84
N LEU A 249 -4.80 13.63 -7.24
CA LEU A 249 -4.60 12.27 -7.77
C LEU A 249 -5.94 11.53 -7.91
N LEU A 250 -6.82 11.58 -6.90
CA LEU A 250 -8.16 10.96 -6.95
C LEU A 250 -9.03 11.57 -8.05
N LEU A 251 -9.05 12.92 -8.15
CA LEU A 251 -9.86 13.62 -9.15
C LEU A 251 -9.35 13.35 -10.57
N ASN A 252 -8.03 13.33 -10.76
CA ASN A 252 -7.43 13.00 -12.05
C ASN A 252 -7.66 11.53 -12.44
N ALA A 253 -7.59 10.61 -11.48
CA ALA A 253 -7.91 9.20 -11.73
C ALA A 253 -9.36 9.02 -12.23
N LEU A 254 -10.31 9.80 -11.70
CA LEU A 254 -11.66 9.85 -12.24
C LEU A 254 -11.68 10.36 -13.69
N ALA A 255 -10.97 11.46 -13.96
CA ALA A 255 -10.92 12.06 -15.30
C ALA A 255 -10.29 11.15 -16.35
N LEU A 256 -9.29 10.36 -15.95
CA LEU A 256 -8.52 9.45 -16.79
C LEU A 256 -9.10 8.03 -16.83
N ALA A 257 -10.18 7.74 -16.10
CA ALA A 257 -10.81 6.41 -16.09
C ALA A 257 -11.22 5.98 -17.51
N GLY A 258 -10.85 4.76 -17.89
CA GLY A 258 -11.07 4.20 -19.22
C GLY A 258 -10.04 4.60 -20.28
N GLN A 259 -9.04 5.42 -19.98
CA GLN A 259 -7.97 5.80 -20.91
C GLN A 259 -6.74 4.88 -20.82
N GLN A 260 -6.63 4.09 -19.77
CA GLN A 260 -5.56 3.14 -19.52
C GLN A 260 -6.14 1.72 -19.40
N ALA A 261 -5.25 0.73 -19.32
CA ALA A 261 -5.67 -0.64 -19.05
C ALA A 261 -6.47 -0.69 -17.72
N PRO A 262 -7.55 -1.49 -17.66
CA PRO A 262 -8.48 -1.47 -16.53
C PRO A 262 -7.83 -1.90 -15.20
N ASP A 263 -6.75 -2.68 -15.25
CA ASP A 263 -5.97 -3.13 -14.11
C ASP A 263 -4.84 -2.16 -13.70
N SER A 264 -4.96 -0.89 -14.07
CA SER A 264 -3.96 0.14 -13.78
C SER A 264 -4.31 0.94 -12.52
N PHE A 265 -3.26 1.46 -11.88
CA PHE A 265 -3.39 2.46 -10.81
C PHE A 265 -2.61 3.72 -11.15
N TRP A 266 -2.90 4.80 -10.43
CA TRP A 266 -2.18 6.05 -10.50
C TRP A 266 -1.52 6.40 -9.17
N SER A 267 -0.35 7.04 -9.22
CA SER A 267 0.37 7.61 -8.10
C SER A 267 0.99 8.96 -8.47
N ALA A 268 1.43 9.74 -7.49
CA ALA A 268 2.19 10.95 -7.74
C ALA A 268 3.63 10.59 -8.12
N VAL A 269 4.20 11.25 -9.14
CA VAL A 269 5.61 11.09 -9.52
C VAL A 269 6.52 11.59 -8.42
N ASP A 270 6.30 12.82 -7.98
CA ASP A 270 7.16 13.45 -6.96
C ASP A 270 6.68 13.13 -5.55
N LEU A 271 7.34 12.17 -4.93
CA LEU A 271 7.21 11.85 -3.51
C LEU A 271 8.40 12.38 -2.70
N GLY A 272 9.42 12.93 -3.37
CA GLY A 272 10.67 13.37 -2.78
C GLY A 272 11.47 12.23 -2.13
N TRP A 273 12.50 12.61 -1.40
CA TRP A 273 13.23 11.67 -0.58
C TRP A 273 12.42 11.22 0.63
N PRO A 274 12.59 9.99 1.11
CA PRO A 274 11.98 9.53 2.35
C PRO A 274 12.40 10.43 3.52
N VAL A 275 11.42 10.86 4.31
CA VAL A 275 11.65 11.72 5.48
C VAL A 275 12.09 10.87 6.66
N ASN A 276 13.19 11.24 7.31
CA ASN A 276 13.62 10.63 8.54
C ASN A 276 12.81 11.19 9.74
N THR A 277 12.21 10.30 10.55
CA THR A 277 11.36 10.69 11.66
C THR A 277 12.12 11.40 12.78
N LEU A 278 13.40 11.06 12.99
CA LEU A 278 14.24 11.72 13.97
C LEU A 278 14.56 13.16 13.55
N GLU A 279 14.96 13.37 12.30
CA GLU A 279 15.24 14.71 11.76
C GLU A 279 14.00 15.58 11.81
N LEU A 280 12.83 15.02 11.44
CA LEU A 280 11.56 15.71 11.54
C LEU A 280 11.24 16.14 12.98
N ALA A 281 11.42 15.24 13.95
CA ALA A 281 11.15 15.54 15.35
C ALA A 281 12.12 16.61 15.88
N LEU A 282 13.41 16.50 15.60
CA LEU A 282 14.42 17.47 16.04
C LEU A 282 14.21 18.85 15.41
N HIS A 283 13.80 18.90 14.12
CA HIS A 283 13.45 20.16 13.48
C HIS A 283 12.25 20.83 14.15
N GLN A 284 11.17 20.08 14.45
CA GLN A 284 9.99 20.60 15.13
C GLN A 284 10.27 20.99 16.60
N ILE A 285 11.09 20.21 17.31
CA ILE A 285 11.53 20.55 18.66
C ILE A 285 12.28 21.88 18.65
N ALA A 286 13.24 22.04 17.75
CA ALA A 286 14.01 23.28 17.62
C ALA A 286 13.10 24.50 17.28
N ALA A 287 12.17 24.33 16.35
CA ALA A 287 11.20 25.37 15.97
C ALA A 287 10.27 25.76 17.14
N SER A 288 9.99 24.84 18.07
CA SER A 288 9.15 25.10 19.24
C SER A 288 9.80 25.98 20.29
N GLY A 289 11.13 26.08 20.32
CA GLY A 289 11.91 26.77 21.35
C GLY A 289 11.81 26.16 22.75
N ARG A 290 11.20 24.98 22.91
CA ARG A 290 10.95 24.33 24.19
C ARG A 290 12.02 23.28 24.51
N PRO A 291 12.39 23.08 25.80
CA PRO A 291 13.21 21.96 26.20
C PRO A 291 12.39 20.68 26.14
N VAL A 292 12.69 19.80 25.19
CA VAL A 292 11.97 18.54 24.96
C VAL A 292 12.95 17.37 24.98
N GLY A 293 12.63 16.35 25.76
CA GLY A 293 13.35 15.08 25.76
C GLY A 293 12.88 14.19 24.59
N LEU A 294 13.80 13.43 23.99
CA LEU A 294 13.50 12.43 22.98
C LEU A 294 13.88 11.05 23.48
N ARG A 295 13.02 10.06 23.22
CA ARG A 295 13.31 8.66 23.53
C ARG A 295 12.87 7.74 22.39
N PHE A 296 13.53 6.59 22.24
CA PHE A 296 13.13 5.55 21.30
C PHE A 296 12.29 4.48 22.00
N LEU A 297 11.13 4.17 21.41
CA LEU A 297 10.14 3.24 21.98
C LEU A 297 10.22 1.84 21.37
N GLY A 298 11.03 1.67 20.32
CA GLY A 298 10.98 0.49 19.46
C GLY A 298 9.89 0.57 18.41
N VAL A 299 9.92 -0.35 17.45
CA VAL A 299 8.97 -0.39 16.35
C VAL A 299 7.78 -1.24 16.75
N PRO A 300 6.56 -0.68 16.81
CA PRO A 300 5.37 -1.46 17.11
C PRO A 300 4.98 -2.35 15.93
N CYS A 301 4.22 -3.40 16.22
CA CYS A 301 3.64 -4.27 15.20
C CYS A 301 2.83 -3.46 14.19
N GLY A 302 2.97 -3.77 12.91
CA GLY A 302 2.33 -3.04 11.80
C GLY A 302 3.21 -1.96 11.16
N TYR A 303 4.37 -1.63 11.77
CA TYR A 303 5.32 -0.63 11.25
C TYR A 303 6.72 -1.20 10.98
N ASP A 304 6.93 -2.48 11.19
CA ASP A 304 8.22 -3.18 11.08
C ASP A 304 8.45 -3.84 9.71
N GLU A 305 7.87 -3.29 8.65
CA GLU A 305 8.03 -3.79 7.28
C GLU A 305 9.51 -3.84 6.88
N SER A 306 9.91 -4.99 6.34
CA SER A 306 11.27 -5.24 5.89
C SER A 306 11.37 -5.04 4.39
N PHE A 307 12.54 -4.58 3.97
CA PHE A 307 12.85 -4.38 2.57
C PHE A 307 13.30 -5.70 1.91
N PHE A 308 12.47 -6.24 1.02
CA PHE A 308 12.81 -7.35 0.14
C PHE A 308 13.47 -6.80 -1.13
N ARG A 309 14.71 -7.14 -1.41
CA ARG A 309 15.45 -6.60 -2.57
C ARG A 309 14.79 -6.90 -3.91
N GLY A 310 14.22 -8.09 -4.08
CA GLY A 310 13.41 -8.44 -5.26
C GLY A 310 12.14 -7.62 -5.46
N GLN A 311 11.84 -6.69 -4.54
CA GLN A 311 10.66 -5.83 -4.64
C GLN A 311 10.78 -4.80 -5.78
N PHE A 312 11.98 -4.34 -6.09
CA PHE A 312 12.22 -3.34 -7.13
C PHE A 312 12.97 -3.90 -8.33
N ASP A 313 12.84 -3.22 -9.47
CA ASP A 313 13.55 -3.54 -10.70
C ASP A 313 14.96 -2.92 -10.66
N TRP A 314 15.98 -3.75 -10.58
CA TRP A 314 17.39 -3.35 -10.55
C TRP A 314 18.07 -3.45 -11.92
N SER A 315 17.30 -3.65 -12.99
CA SER A 315 17.83 -3.83 -14.34
C SER A 315 18.19 -2.54 -15.07
N GLU A 316 17.96 -1.38 -14.48
CA GLU A 316 18.13 -0.05 -15.09
C GLU A 316 17.28 0.19 -16.37
N ARG A 317 16.33 -0.72 -16.64
CA ARG A 317 15.42 -0.61 -17.81
C ARG A 317 14.22 0.27 -17.54
N HIS A 318 13.92 0.52 -16.26
CA HIS A 318 12.74 1.23 -15.81
C HIS A 318 13.11 2.25 -14.73
N ASP A 319 12.39 3.36 -14.70
CA ASP A 319 12.55 4.35 -13.65
C ASP A 319 12.09 3.79 -12.30
N TYR A 320 12.90 3.99 -11.27
CA TYR A 320 12.56 3.63 -9.91
C TYR A 320 11.43 4.49 -9.39
N HIS A 321 10.39 3.84 -8.84
CA HIS A 321 9.35 4.52 -8.09
C HIS A 321 8.99 3.71 -6.82
N PRO A 322 8.91 4.34 -5.62
CA PRO A 322 8.78 3.62 -4.37
C PRO A 322 7.43 2.91 -4.17
N LEU A 323 6.44 3.14 -5.02
CA LEU A 323 5.11 2.52 -4.96
C LEU A 323 4.85 1.53 -6.11
N ILE A 324 5.87 1.24 -6.93
CA ILE A 324 5.80 0.33 -8.08
C ILE A 324 6.81 -0.80 -7.87
N ASN A 325 6.34 -2.03 -7.93
CA ASN A 325 7.21 -3.20 -7.76
C ASN A 325 7.78 -3.70 -9.09
N ALA A 326 8.70 -4.65 -9.00
CA ALA A 326 9.39 -5.18 -10.18
C ALA A 326 8.46 -5.88 -11.18
N LEU A 327 7.31 -6.45 -10.77
CA LEU A 327 6.32 -6.98 -11.73
C LEU A 327 5.57 -5.88 -12.47
N GLU A 328 5.35 -4.76 -11.81
CA GLU A 328 4.59 -3.62 -12.31
C GLU A 328 5.46 -2.69 -13.18
N ALA A 329 6.76 -2.57 -12.87
CA ALA A 329 7.69 -1.65 -13.52
C ALA A 329 7.72 -1.72 -15.06
N PRO A 330 7.65 -2.89 -15.73
CA PRO A 330 7.61 -2.95 -17.20
C PRO A 330 6.36 -2.34 -17.84
N THR A 331 5.35 -2.00 -17.05
CA THR A 331 4.07 -1.46 -17.52
C THR A 331 3.87 -0.01 -17.13
N GLN A 332 4.92 0.67 -16.67
CA GLN A 332 4.87 2.08 -16.28
C GLN A 332 4.42 3.00 -17.40
N PHE A 333 3.65 4.00 -17.05
CA PHE A 333 3.20 5.07 -17.93
C PHE A 333 3.02 6.36 -17.13
N ALA A 334 3.10 7.50 -17.80
CA ALA A 334 2.87 8.81 -17.19
C ALA A 334 1.62 9.47 -17.76
N ASP A 335 1.04 10.41 -17.02
CA ASP A 335 0.02 11.31 -17.55
C ASP A 335 0.66 12.41 -18.42
N ARG A 336 -0.17 13.19 -19.10
CA ARG A 336 0.32 14.25 -20.00
C ARG A 336 1.10 15.37 -19.31
N SER A 337 0.80 15.61 -18.02
CA SER A 337 1.48 16.63 -17.24
C SER A 337 2.85 16.16 -16.70
N GLY A 338 3.10 14.85 -16.70
CA GLY A 338 4.27 14.26 -16.09
C GLY A 338 4.25 14.30 -14.56
N THR A 339 3.13 14.67 -13.93
CA THR A 339 3.00 14.72 -12.46
C THR A 339 2.43 13.47 -11.84
N MET A 340 1.86 12.58 -12.67
CA MET A 340 1.34 11.28 -12.26
C MET A 340 2.04 10.16 -13.02
N ILE A 341 2.32 9.08 -12.30
CA ILE A 341 2.80 7.81 -12.84
C ILE A 341 1.82 6.72 -12.52
N GLY A 342 1.66 5.78 -13.43
CA GLY A 342 0.86 4.58 -13.23
C GLY A 342 1.59 3.33 -13.68
N ALA A 343 1.06 2.18 -13.29
CA ALA A 343 1.48 0.88 -13.75
C ALA A 343 0.30 -0.10 -13.64
N ARG A 344 0.43 -1.28 -14.24
CA ARG A 344 -0.56 -2.34 -14.14
C ARG A 344 -0.27 -3.25 -12.96
N VAL A 345 -1.31 -3.56 -12.19
CA VAL A 345 -1.22 -4.48 -11.05
C VAL A 345 -1.20 -5.94 -11.55
N ALA A 346 -0.43 -6.79 -10.88
CA ALA A 346 -0.50 -8.23 -11.09
C ALA A 346 -1.88 -8.75 -10.67
N THR A 347 -2.68 -9.19 -11.63
CA THR A 347 -4.08 -9.59 -11.38
C THR A 347 -4.22 -11.07 -11.10
N CYS A 348 -5.05 -11.40 -10.11
CA CYS A 348 -5.45 -12.76 -9.78
C CYS A 348 -6.61 -13.22 -10.68
N PRO A 349 -6.65 -14.47 -11.15
CA PRO A 349 -7.81 -15.04 -11.81
C PRO A 349 -9.07 -14.94 -10.90
N PRO A 350 -10.23 -14.48 -11.44
CA PRO A 350 -11.42 -14.21 -10.61
C PRO A 350 -11.87 -15.42 -9.75
N ALA A 351 -11.81 -16.63 -10.29
CA ALA A 351 -12.18 -17.84 -9.55
C ALA A 351 -11.24 -18.12 -8.36
N ALA A 352 -9.93 -17.90 -8.54
CA ALA A 352 -8.96 -18.07 -7.47
C ALA A 352 -9.13 -17.00 -6.37
N LEU A 353 -9.35 -15.75 -6.77
CA LEU A 353 -9.66 -14.66 -5.85
C LEU A 353 -10.92 -14.96 -5.04
N GLN A 354 -12.02 -15.35 -5.70
CA GLN A 354 -13.27 -15.70 -5.02
C GLN A 354 -13.08 -16.85 -4.03
N ALA A 355 -12.39 -17.91 -4.43
CA ALA A 355 -12.12 -19.05 -3.56
C ALA A 355 -11.28 -18.66 -2.31
N ALA A 356 -10.27 -17.80 -2.46
CA ALA A 356 -9.50 -17.30 -1.33
C ALA A 356 -10.34 -16.45 -0.36
N LEU A 357 -11.20 -15.58 -0.91
CA LEU A 357 -12.12 -14.76 -0.09
C LEU A 357 -13.18 -15.60 0.63
N ASP A 358 -13.69 -16.65 -0.01
CA ASP A 358 -14.68 -17.54 0.62
C ASP A 358 -14.04 -18.36 1.75
N ARG A 359 -12.82 -18.85 1.58
CA ARG A 359 -12.05 -19.51 2.66
C ARG A 359 -11.79 -18.55 3.82
N LEU A 360 -11.37 -17.31 3.53
CA LEU A 360 -11.19 -16.30 4.57
C LEU A 360 -12.50 -16.04 5.33
N ARG A 361 -13.63 -15.89 4.64
CA ARG A 361 -14.94 -15.70 5.26
C ARG A 361 -15.34 -16.89 6.13
N GLY A 362 -15.13 -18.11 5.64
CA GLY A 362 -15.37 -19.35 6.38
C GLY A 362 -14.55 -19.42 7.66
N SER A 363 -13.26 -19.06 7.59
CA SER A 363 -12.37 -19.00 8.76
C SER A 363 -12.85 -17.97 9.78
N LEU A 364 -13.27 -16.78 9.33
CA LEU A 364 -13.82 -15.76 10.23
C LEU A 364 -15.13 -16.20 10.91
N ALA A 365 -15.94 -17.01 10.26
CA ALA A 365 -17.17 -17.53 10.87
C ALA A 365 -16.92 -18.56 11.98
N THR A 366 -15.77 -19.25 11.94
CA THR A 366 -15.44 -20.34 12.87
C THR A 366 -14.54 -19.92 14.04
N THR A 367 -13.93 -18.74 14.00
CA THR A 367 -13.05 -18.26 15.08
C THR A 367 -13.43 -16.85 15.56
N GLN A 368 -13.23 -16.59 16.85
CA GLN A 368 -13.28 -15.25 17.41
C GLN A 368 -11.86 -14.71 17.76
N GLU A 369 -10.83 -15.54 17.59
CA GLU A 369 -9.46 -15.19 17.93
C GLU A 369 -8.80 -14.36 16.83
N ASP A 370 -8.29 -13.18 17.16
CA ASP A 370 -7.62 -12.26 16.22
C ASP A 370 -6.38 -12.88 15.60
N CYS A 371 -5.62 -13.71 16.31
CA CYS A 371 -4.45 -14.38 15.77
C CYS A 371 -4.82 -15.40 14.67
N LEU A 372 -5.93 -16.11 14.79
CA LEU A 372 -6.44 -17.03 13.77
C LEU A 372 -7.03 -16.26 12.59
N ALA A 373 -7.75 -15.18 12.84
CA ALA A 373 -8.26 -14.28 11.80
C ALA A 373 -7.09 -13.66 10.97
N LYS A 374 -6.03 -13.21 11.64
CA LYS A 374 -4.81 -12.72 10.97
C LYS A 374 -4.18 -13.81 10.11
N ARG A 375 -4.01 -15.02 10.63
CA ARG A 375 -3.45 -16.16 9.88
C ARG A 375 -4.25 -16.44 8.61
N ALA A 376 -5.59 -16.49 8.72
CA ALA A 376 -6.46 -16.69 7.56
C ALA A 376 -6.35 -15.58 6.52
N LEU A 377 -6.23 -14.33 6.96
CA LEU A 377 -5.99 -13.19 6.08
C LEU A 377 -4.68 -13.32 5.31
N LEU A 378 -3.58 -13.64 5.99
CA LEU A 378 -2.26 -13.78 5.38
C LEU A 378 -2.21 -14.97 4.40
N GLU A 379 -2.90 -16.06 4.71
CA GLU A 379 -3.04 -17.20 3.80
C GLU A 379 -3.82 -16.82 2.53
N ALA A 380 -4.93 -16.08 2.66
CA ALA A 380 -5.68 -15.60 1.50
C ALA A 380 -4.82 -14.67 0.62
N VAL A 381 -3.98 -13.80 1.20
CA VAL A 381 -3.02 -12.98 0.44
C VAL A 381 -2.00 -13.85 -0.28
N ARG A 382 -1.47 -14.88 0.38
CA ARG A 382 -0.50 -15.81 -0.22
C ARG A 382 -1.10 -16.54 -1.42
N GLU A 383 -2.32 -17.06 -1.30
CA GLU A 383 -3.04 -17.74 -2.38
C GLU A 383 -3.30 -16.81 -3.58
N VAL A 384 -3.76 -15.59 -3.30
CA VAL A 384 -3.99 -14.57 -4.35
C VAL A 384 -2.68 -14.20 -5.04
N ALA A 385 -1.59 -14.01 -4.30
CA ALA A 385 -0.27 -13.72 -4.87
C ALA A 385 0.23 -14.89 -5.74
N ALA A 386 0.16 -16.12 -5.25
CA ALA A 386 0.57 -17.31 -6.00
C ALA A 386 -0.21 -17.45 -7.32
N ALA A 387 -1.54 -17.27 -7.27
CA ALA A 387 -2.39 -17.32 -8.45
C ALA A 387 -2.08 -16.17 -9.45
N SER A 388 -1.72 -15.00 -8.93
CA SER A 388 -1.33 -13.86 -9.78
C SER A 388 0.00 -14.11 -10.49
N LEU A 389 0.97 -14.76 -9.85
CA LEU A 389 2.28 -15.03 -10.43
C LEU A 389 2.26 -16.09 -11.55
N ALA A 390 1.32 -17.01 -11.54
CA ALA A 390 1.21 -18.09 -12.52
C ALA A 390 1.07 -17.59 -13.99
N GLY A 391 0.63 -16.34 -14.20
CA GLY A 391 0.52 -15.74 -15.52
C GLY A 391 1.74 -14.95 -16.01
N PHE A 392 2.79 -14.84 -15.19
CA PHE A 392 3.95 -14.02 -15.54
C PHE A 392 5.02 -14.81 -16.33
N CYS A 393 5.78 -14.08 -17.16
CA CYS A 393 6.91 -14.61 -17.88
C CYS A 393 7.96 -15.21 -16.91
N PRO A 394 8.36 -16.49 -17.09
CA PRO A 394 9.34 -17.16 -16.22
C PRO A 394 10.66 -16.38 -16.08
N ARG A 395 11.13 -15.74 -17.15
CA ARG A 395 12.34 -14.91 -17.12
C ARG A 395 12.21 -13.76 -16.11
N ARG A 396 11.03 -13.11 -16.06
CA ARG A 396 10.77 -12.02 -15.12
C ARG A 396 10.71 -12.51 -13.67
N LEU A 397 10.05 -13.64 -13.44
CA LEU A 397 10.00 -14.26 -12.11
C LEU A 397 11.42 -14.64 -11.63
N LEU A 398 12.26 -15.16 -12.53
CA LEU A 398 13.65 -15.49 -12.23
C LEU A 398 14.48 -14.25 -11.89
N GLU A 399 14.33 -13.14 -12.62
CA GLU A 399 15.02 -11.88 -12.32
C GLU A 399 14.68 -11.40 -10.90
N ILE A 400 13.41 -11.40 -10.54
CA ILE A 400 12.94 -10.97 -9.21
C ILE A 400 13.44 -11.90 -8.12
N LEU A 401 13.36 -13.22 -8.36
CA LEU A 401 13.89 -14.21 -7.42
C LEU A 401 15.41 -14.09 -7.26
N TRP A 402 16.12 -13.76 -8.34
CA TRP A 402 17.56 -13.50 -8.31
C TRP A 402 17.90 -12.33 -7.39
N TRP A 403 17.25 -11.19 -7.57
CA TRP A 403 17.44 -10.03 -6.70
C TRP A 403 17.02 -10.26 -5.24
N GLY A 404 16.10 -11.18 -5.00
CA GLY A 404 15.60 -11.49 -3.67
C GLY A 404 16.30 -12.61 -2.92
N ALA A 405 16.99 -13.52 -3.64
CA ALA A 405 17.51 -14.75 -3.06
C ALA A 405 18.91 -15.16 -3.53
N ALA A 406 19.50 -14.53 -4.56
CA ALA A 406 20.87 -14.87 -4.98
C ALA A 406 21.89 -14.40 -3.93
N PRO A 407 23.04 -15.12 -3.77
CA PRO A 407 24.02 -14.82 -2.73
C PRO A 407 24.55 -13.40 -2.76
N GLU A 408 24.71 -12.84 -3.94
CA GLU A 408 25.23 -11.47 -4.16
C GLU A 408 24.21 -10.38 -3.85
N TRP A 409 22.92 -10.71 -3.77
CA TRP A 409 21.83 -9.75 -3.55
C TRP A 409 21.15 -9.87 -2.19
N ALA A 410 20.96 -11.09 -1.72
CA ALA A 410 20.07 -11.39 -0.60
C ALA A 410 20.63 -11.02 0.79
N GLY A 411 21.92 -10.75 0.88
CA GLY A 411 22.58 -10.53 2.17
C GLY A 411 22.83 -11.84 2.93
N ASP A 412 22.60 -11.84 4.24
CA ASP A 412 22.83 -13.02 5.07
C ASP A 412 21.62 -13.98 5.09
N THR A 413 21.87 -15.19 5.58
CA THR A 413 20.85 -16.25 5.69
C THR A 413 19.67 -15.86 6.59
N ALA A 414 19.89 -15.01 7.61
CA ALA A 414 18.82 -14.56 8.49
C ALA A 414 17.82 -13.66 7.76
N GLN A 415 18.30 -12.78 6.87
CA GLN A 415 17.45 -11.97 6.00
C GLN A 415 16.67 -12.85 5.02
N MET A 416 17.31 -13.82 4.38
CA MET A 416 16.64 -14.78 3.50
C MET A 416 15.55 -15.57 4.22
N LEU A 417 15.80 -16.02 5.46
CA LEU A 417 14.81 -16.72 6.27
C LEU A 417 13.57 -15.84 6.53
N ARG A 418 13.77 -14.56 6.78
CA ARG A 418 12.65 -13.59 6.95
C ARG A 418 11.78 -13.50 5.70
N PHE A 419 12.37 -13.52 4.52
CA PHE A 419 11.67 -13.45 3.24
C PHE A 419 11.28 -14.81 2.65
N ARG A 420 11.48 -15.91 3.39
CA ARG A 420 11.11 -17.25 2.95
C ARG A 420 9.72 -17.34 2.32
N PRO A 421 8.63 -16.75 2.87
CA PRO A 421 7.30 -16.84 2.26
C PRO A 421 7.25 -16.25 0.84
N ILE A 422 7.92 -15.10 0.62
CA ILE A 422 7.98 -14.44 -0.70
C ILE A 422 8.81 -15.29 -1.66
N ILE A 423 10.01 -15.71 -1.24
CA ILE A 423 10.93 -16.54 -2.03
C ILE A 423 10.23 -17.83 -2.45
N THR A 424 9.50 -18.49 -1.53
CA THR A 424 8.74 -19.70 -1.81
C THR A 424 7.72 -19.49 -2.92
N VAL A 425 6.89 -18.46 -2.84
CA VAL A 425 5.82 -18.20 -3.83
C VAL A 425 6.41 -17.93 -5.23
N PHE A 426 7.50 -17.17 -5.32
CA PHE A 426 8.19 -16.93 -6.60
C PHE A 426 8.86 -18.19 -7.15
N ALA A 427 9.52 -18.96 -6.29
CA ALA A 427 10.19 -20.20 -6.70
C ALA A 427 9.17 -21.24 -7.16
N GLU A 428 8.06 -21.43 -6.45
CA GLU A 428 6.96 -22.33 -6.83
C GLU A 428 6.32 -21.91 -8.17
N ALA A 429 6.11 -20.60 -8.39
CA ALA A 429 5.56 -20.10 -9.64
C ALA A 429 6.50 -20.32 -10.84
N LEU A 430 7.81 -20.35 -10.61
CA LEU A 430 8.82 -20.56 -11.64
C LEU A 430 8.99 -22.04 -12.03
N LEU A 431 8.81 -22.98 -11.09
CA LEU A 431 9.09 -24.40 -11.28
C LEU A 431 8.42 -25.04 -12.50
N PRO A 432 7.13 -24.81 -12.80
CA PRO A 432 6.49 -25.43 -13.97
C PRO A 432 7.21 -25.13 -15.29
N ALA A 433 7.77 -23.92 -15.40
CA ALA A 433 8.53 -23.52 -16.59
C ALA A 433 9.94 -24.17 -16.63
N LEU A 434 10.54 -24.41 -15.48
CA LEU A 434 11.85 -25.05 -15.38
C LEU A 434 11.79 -26.58 -15.61
N GLU A 435 10.70 -27.22 -15.22
CA GLU A 435 10.45 -28.66 -15.37
C GLU A 435 9.92 -29.04 -16.77
N ALA A 436 9.60 -28.05 -17.62
CA ALA A 436 9.11 -28.30 -18.97
C ALA A 436 10.22 -28.89 -19.89
N PRO A 437 9.91 -29.90 -20.72
CA PRO A 437 10.90 -30.62 -21.55
C PRO A 437 11.67 -29.74 -22.56
N ALA A 438 11.15 -28.59 -22.92
CA ALA A 438 11.69 -27.70 -23.94
C ALA A 438 12.75 -26.69 -23.43
N ALA A 439 13.09 -26.69 -22.16
CA ALA A 439 14.05 -25.76 -21.57
C ALA A 439 15.49 -26.19 -21.82
N ALA A 440 15.92 -26.19 -23.09
CA ALA A 440 17.36 -26.16 -23.43
C ALA A 440 17.87 -24.78 -22.93
N GLN A 441 18.41 -24.78 -21.71
CA GLN A 441 18.72 -23.54 -21.00
C GLN A 441 20.12 -23.08 -21.43
N GLU A 442 20.21 -21.78 -21.71
CA GLU A 442 21.51 -21.13 -21.94
C GLU A 442 22.44 -21.36 -20.73
N PRO A 443 23.76 -21.54 -20.93
CA PRO A 443 24.72 -21.79 -19.84
C PRO A 443 24.67 -20.75 -18.71
N ALA A 444 24.43 -19.49 -19.05
CA ALA A 444 24.25 -18.39 -18.07
C ALA A 444 23.01 -18.57 -17.19
N LEU A 445 21.91 -19.06 -17.76
CA LEU A 445 20.69 -19.36 -17.02
C LEU A 445 20.90 -20.55 -16.08
N GLN A 446 21.58 -21.59 -16.54
CA GLN A 446 21.92 -22.77 -15.71
C GLN A 446 22.78 -22.37 -14.49
N ALA A 447 23.80 -21.50 -14.69
CA ALA A 447 24.64 -21.01 -13.61
C ALA A 447 23.79 -20.22 -12.55
N ARG A 448 22.87 -19.38 -12.99
CA ARG A 448 21.96 -18.67 -12.08
C ARG A 448 21.05 -19.60 -11.30
N LEU A 449 20.48 -20.60 -11.94
CA LEU A 449 19.61 -21.58 -11.28
C LEU A 449 20.39 -22.44 -10.27
N ALA A 450 21.63 -22.82 -10.58
CA ALA A 450 22.50 -23.56 -9.65
C ALA A 450 22.82 -22.69 -8.40
N ALA A 451 23.16 -21.41 -8.59
CA ALA A 451 23.39 -20.48 -7.50
C ALA A 451 22.14 -20.29 -6.62
N LEU A 452 20.97 -20.13 -7.24
CA LEU A 452 19.70 -20.06 -6.52
C LEU A 452 19.40 -21.34 -5.76
N ALA A 453 19.62 -22.52 -6.35
CA ALA A 453 19.44 -23.80 -5.66
C ALA A 453 20.30 -23.87 -4.39
N GLY A 454 21.56 -23.42 -4.46
CA GLY A 454 22.45 -23.32 -3.30
C GLY A 454 21.92 -22.37 -2.21
N SER A 455 21.44 -21.18 -2.61
CA SER A 455 20.86 -20.21 -1.66
C SER A 455 19.58 -20.73 -1.01
N LEU A 456 18.69 -21.36 -1.81
CA LEU A 456 17.44 -21.93 -1.30
C LEU A 456 17.72 -23.07 -0.30
N ALA A 457 18.74 -23.90 -0.56
CA ALA A 457 19.14 -24.99 0.34
C ALA A 457 19.65 -24.48 1.70
N ALA A 458 20.17 -23.25 1.76
CA ALA A 458 20.61 -22.62 3.00
C ALA A 458 19.46 -22.06 3.86
N ILE A 459 18.23 -22.00 3.31
CA ILE A 459 17.05 -21.51 4.03
C ILE A 459 16.31 -22.72 4.62
N SER A 460 16.21 -22.76 5.94
CA SER A 460 15.51 -23.85 6.66
C SER A 460 14.06 -24.01 6.15
N GLY A 461 13.70 -25.24 5.79
CA GLY A 461 12.38 -25.62 5.26
C GLY A 461 12.20 -25.39 3.76
N MET A 462 13.29 -25.09 3.02
CA MET A 462 13.26 -24.95 1.55
C MET A 462 14.08 -26.05 0.83
N GLU A 463 14.54 -27.07 1.53
CA GLU A 463 15.42 -28.12 1.00
C GLU A 463 14.77 -28.87 -0.18
N ALA A 464 13.48 -29.20 -0.08
CA ALA A 464 12.74 -29.86 -1.16
C ALA A 464 12.65 -29.00 -2.43
N LEU A 465 12.40 -27.68 -2.25
CA LEU A 465 12.31 -26.73 -3.35
C LEU A 465 13.68 -26.51 -4.00
N ALA A 466 14.74 -26.39 -3.19
CA ALA A 466 16.13 -26.32 -3.65
C ALA A 466 16.52 -27.56 -4.48
N GLY A 467 16.10 -28.75 -4.04
CA GLY A 467 16.31 -30.01 -4.78
C GLY A 467 15.65 -30.02 -6.17
N ARG A 468 14.45 -29.46 -6.30
CA ARG A 468 13.78 -29.31 -7.60
C ARG A 468 14.48 -28.30 -8.51
N PHE A 469 14.97 -27.18 -7.98
CA PHE A 469 15.79 -26.23 -8.73
C PHE A 469 17.10 -26.88 -9.21
N ALA A 470 17.79 -27.61 -8.33
CA ALA A 470 19.00 -28.33 -8.69
C ALA A 470 18.77 -29.43 -9.75
N ALA A 471 17.62 -30.12 -9.70
CA ALA A 471 17.25 -31.09 -10.72
C ALA A 471 17.03 -30.47 -12.09
N ALA A 472 16.41 -29.28 -12.13
CA ALA A 472 16.19 -28.54 -13.36
C ALA A 472 17.46 -27.98 -14.01
N THR A 473 18.59 -27.92 -13.27
CA THR A 473 19.91 -27.49 -13.79
C THR A 473 20.75 -28.63 -14.34
N ARG A 474 20.34 -29.89 -14.14
CA ARG A 474 21.11 -31.04 -14.69
C ARG A 474 20.89 -31.13 -16.20
N PRO A 475 21.95 -31.20 -17.02
CA PRO A 475 21.76 -31.48 -18.43
C PRO A 475 21.02 -32.82 -18.55
N LEU A 476 20.01 -32.87 -19.42
CA LEU A 476 19.35 -34.11 -19.79
C LEU A 476 20.47 -35.07 -20.22
N GLN A 477 20.72 -36.08 -19.39
CA GLN A 477 21.63 -37.16 -19.81
C GLN A 477 21.02 -37.72 -21.09
N ALA A 478 21.78 -37.64 -22.18
CA ALA A 478 21.40 -38.24 -23.43
C ALA A 478 21.10 -39.72 -23.17
N ALA A 479 19.83 -40.11 -23.38
CA ALA A 479 19.41 -41.50 -23.29
C ALA A 479 19.97 -42.30 -24.48
#